data_0268574fbeaa7f5110c5199e0e4f1227
#
_entry.id   0268574fbeaa7f5110c5199e0e4f1227
#
_cell.length_a   1.000
_cell.length_b   1.000
_cell.length_c   1.000
_cell.angle_alpha   90.00
_cell.angle_beta   90.00
_cell.angle_gamma   90.00
#
_symmetry.space_group_name_H-M   'P 1'
#
loop_
_entity.id
_entity.type
_entity.pdbx_description
1 polymer ?
#
loop_
_entity_poly.entity_id
_entity_poly.type
_entity_poly.pdbx_seq_one_letter_code
_entity_poly.pdbx_strand_id
1 'polypeptide(L)'
;MKSKENLVFLGMMGSGKSSIGLLTAKKLNLDFIDIDKEIEKELGQSIKKIFFTRGEEFFRKIEEKITLYNLKLSPVVISLGGGAFINKNIRKEVLKNHTSFWLKWENEILINRIKNNSKRPLTVNKTDKELINLIRKRSTIYSKALHEIKCDNLSKNDVVKKILKIYETN
;
A
#
# COMPACT_ATOMS: atom_id res chain seq x y z
N MET A 1 -19.34 3.12 -18.76
CA MET A 1 -19.30 1.86 -17.96
C MET A 1 -18.27 2.07 -16.87
N LYS A 2 -18.65 1.91 -15.57
CA LYS A 2 -17.65 1.95 -14.50
C LYS A 2 -16.65 0.81 -14.72
N SER A 3 -15.37 1.12 -14.64
CA SER A 3 -14.28 0.13 -14.75
C SER A 3 -14.52 -1.03 -13.77
N LYS A 4 -14.36 -2.26 -14.23
CA LYS A 4 -14.40 -3.46 -13.37
C LYS A 4 -13.08 -3.69 -12.62
N GLU A 5 -12.17 -2.74 -12.71
CA GLU A 5 -10.82 -2.83 -12.15
C GLU A 5 -10.79 -2.42 -10.68
N ASN A 6 -9.93 -3.06 -9.91
CA ASN A 6 -9.65 -2.65 -8.54
C ASN A 6 -8.82 -1.36 -8.53
N LEU A 7 -9.03 -0.53 -7.51
CA LEU A 7 -8.12 0.58 -7.19
C LEU A 7 -7.10 0.09 -6.17
N VAL A 8 -5.83 0.10 -6.54
CA VAL A 8 -4.75 -0.47 -5.73
C VAL A 8 -3.83 0.64 -5.22
N PHE A 9 -3.80 0.83 -3.91
CA PHE A 9 -2.94 1.81 -3.25
C PHE A 9 -1.63 1.19 -2.81
N LEU A 10 -0.52 1.80 -3.23
CA LEU A 10 0.83 1.38 -2.90
C LEU A 10 1.70 2.55 -2.40
N GLY A 11 2.83 2.23 -1.81
CA GLY A 11 3.76 3.19 -1.22
C GLY A 11 4.33 2.70 0.11
N MET A 12 5.24 3.47 0.68
CA MET A 12 5.89 3.14 1.95
C MET A 12 4.89 3.00 3.10
N MET A 13 5.32 2.29 4.13
CA MET A 13 4.64 2.35 5.42
C MET A 13 4.53 3.80 5.91
N GLY A 14 3.45 4.15 6.58
CA GLY A 14 3.19 5.53 7.01
C GLY A 14 2.71 6.48 5.91
N SER A 15 2.61 6.05 4.64
CA SER A 15 2.15 6.91 3.55
C SER A 15 0.64 7.20 3.55
N GLY A 16 -0.14 6.50 4.39
CA GLY A 16 -1.58 6.76 4.53
C GLY A 16 -2.49 5.90 3.65
N LYS A 17 -1.97 4.84 3.02
CA LYS A 17 -2.73 3.95 2.12
C LYS A 17 -4.05 3.48 2.71
N SER A 18 -4.03 2.94 3.92
CA SER A 18 -5.24 2.40 4.57
C SER A 18 -6.29 3.47 4.81
N SER A 19 -5.89 4.66 5.28
CA SER A 19 -6.85 5.75 5.56
C SER A 19 -7.38 6.40 4.27
N ILE A 20 -6.53 6.62 3.28
CA ILE A 20 -6.91 7.19 1.98
C ILE A 20 -7.73 6.17 1.18
N GLY A 21 -7.32 4.90 1.18
CA GLY A 21 -8.06 3.82 0.52
C GLY A 21 -9.46 3.66 1.07
N LEU A 22 -9.61 3.63 2.41
CA LEU A 22 -10.92 3.54 3.06
C LEU A 22 -11.84 4.74 2.71
N LEU A 23 -11.29 5.96 2.70
CA LEU A 23 -12.06 7.15 2.34
C LEU A 23 -12.46 7.13 0.86
N THR A 24 -11.56 6.67 -0.02
CA THR A 24 -11.85 6.52 -1.44
C THR A 24 -12.95 5.47 -1.67
N ALA A 25 -12.85 4.33 -1.02
CA ALA A 25 -13.85 3.26 -1.09
C ALA A 25 -15.24 3.76 -0.68
N LYS A 26 -15.32 4.48 0.45
CA LYS A 26 -16.59 5.09 0.91
C LYS A 26 -17.19 6.06 -0.11
N LYS A 27 -16.36 6.87 -0.76
CA LYS A 27 -16.83 7.83 -1.78
C LYS A 27 -17.32 7.15 -3.05
N LEU A 28 -16.73 6.02 -3.40
CA LEU A 28 -17.10 5.23 -4.59
C LEU A 28 -18.19 4.18 -4.31
N ASN A 29 -18.58 4.01 -3.04
CA ASN A 29 -19.46 2.91 -2.59
C ASN A 29 -18.93 1.54 -3.00
N LEU A 30 -17.62 1.32 -2.75
CA LEU A 30 -16.91 0.07 -2.98
C LEU A 30 -16.43 -0.53 -1.65
N ASP A 31 -16.20 -1.83 -1.64
CA ASP A 31 -15.55 -2.51 -0.53
C ASP A 31 -14.09 -2.08 -0.40
N PHE A 32 -13.58 -2.10 0.83
CA PHE A 32 -12.19 -1.77 1.15
C PHE A 32 -11.48 -2.95 1.79
N ILE A 33 -10.32 -3.29 1.24
CA ILE A 33 -9.45 -4.38 1.71
C ILE A 33 -8.08 -3.82 2.08
N ASP A 34 -7.64 -4.05 3.32
CA ASP A 34 -6.29 -3.80 3.78
C ASP A 34 -5.54 -5.13 3.88
N ILE A 35 -4.55 -5.35 3.02
CA ILE A 35 -3.84 -6.63 2.94
C ILE A 35 -3.13 -6.98 4.25
N ASP A 36 -2.56 -6.01 4.95
CA ASP A 36 -1.92 -6.26 6.25
C ASP A 36 -2.95 -6.80 7.26
N LYS A 37 -4.17 -6.27 7.27
CA LYS A 37 -5.26 -6.74 8.14
C LYS A 37 -5.78 -8.12 7.72
N GLU A 38 -5.89 -8.38 6.42
CA GLU A 38 -6.30 -9.71 5.95
C GLU A 38 -5.28 -10.79 6.34
N ILE A 39 -3.98 -10.48 6.30
CA ILE A 39 -2.93 -11.40 6.77
C ILE A 39 -3.08 -11.65 8.27
N GLU A 40 -3.25 -10.61 9.08
CA GLU A 40 -3.43 -10.75 10.53
C GLU A 40 -4.69 -11.55 10.88
N LYS A 41 -5.77 -11.34 10.16
CA LYS A 41 -7.04 -12.08 10.32
C LYS A 41 -6.87 -13.56 9.96
N GLU A 42 -6.26 -13.86 8.82
CA GLU A 42 -6.05 -15.23 8.34
C GLU A 42 -5.18 -16.04 9.30
N LEU A 43 -4.11 -15.42 9.85
CA LEU A 43 -3.17 -16.11 10.72
C LEU A 43 -3.49 -16.00 12.23
N GLY A 44 -4.48 -15.18 12.61
CA GLY A 44 -4.83 -14.94 14.01
C GLY A 44 -3.69 -14.29 14.82
N GLN A 45 -2.74 -13.63 14.16
CA GLN A 45 -1.54 -13.06 14.77
C GLN A 45 -1.18 -11.72 14.16
N SER A 46 -0.57 -10.82 14.96
CA SER A 46 -0.04 -9.57 14.43
C SER A 46 1.13 -9.81 13.47
N ILE A 47 1.30 -8.93 12.49
CA ILE A 47 2.44 -8.97 11.56
C ILE A 47 3.78 -9.01 12.33
N LYS A 48 3.91 -8.23 13.40
CA LYS A 48 5.10 -8.25 14.26
C LYS A 48 5.39 -9.64 14.82
N LYS A 49 4.36 -10.34 15.29
CA LYS A 49 4.50 -11.71 15.83
C LYS A 49 4.86 -12.70 14.72
N ILE A 50 4.26 -12.58 13.54
CA ILE A 50 4.57 -13.42 12.38
C ILE A 50 6.04 -13.28 11.99
N PHE A 51 6.55 -12.06 11.86
CA PHE A 51 7.97 -11.82 11.58
C PHE A 51 8.90 -12.41 12.63
N PHE A 52 8.55 -12.26 13.90
CA PHE A 52 9.35 -12.78 15.01
C PHE A 52 9.37 -14.31 15.05
N THR A 53 8.22 -14.96 14.83
CA THR A 53 8.08 -16.43 15.00
C THR A 53 8.37 -17.22 13.73
N ARG A 54 8.13 -16.65 12.56
CA ARG A 54 8.21 -17.35 11.27
C ARG A 54 9.13 -16.68 10.23
N GLY A 55 9.61 -15.47 10.51
CA GLY A 55 10.53 -14.73 9.66
C GLY A 55 9.89 -14.05 8.44
N GLU A 56 10.71 -13.25 7.74
CA GLU A 56 10.26 -12.45 6.60
C GLU A 56 9.87 -13.31 5.39
N GLU A 57 10.59 -14.38 5.10
CA GLU A 57 10.32 -15.23 3.94
C GLU A 57 8.90 -15.85 4.00
N PHE A 58 8.54 -16.38 5.18
CA PHE A 58 7.20 -16.91 5.40
C PHE A 58 6.13 -15.82 5.21
N PHE A 59 6.35 -14.63 5.82
CA PHE A 59 5.44 -13.51 5.67
C PHE A 59 5.23 -13.14 4.20
N ARG A 60 6.31 -13.05 3.40
CA ARG A 60 6.23 -12.71 1.98
C ARG A 60 5.46 -13.71 1.14
N LYS A 61 5.58 -15.01 1.44
CA LYS A 61 4.77 -16.06 0.77
C LYS A 61 3.27 -15.89 1.08
N ILE A 62 2.92 -15.61 2.32
CA ILE A 62 1.53 -15.37 2.71
C ILE A 62 1.01 -14.06 2.14
N GLU A 63 1.79 -12.98 2.20
CA GLU A 63 1.46 -11.68 1.60
C GLU A 63 1.14 -11.82 0.11
N GLU A 64 1.97 -12.56 -0.63
CA GLU A 64 1.73 -12.82 -2.06
C GLU A 64 0.43 -13.58 -2.28
N LYS A 65 0.22 -14.70 -1.58
CA LYS A 65 -0.99 -15.53 -1.71
C LYS A 65 -2.25 -14.73 -1.43
N ILE A 66 -2.31 -14.01 -0.31
CA ILE A 66 -3.48 -13.24 0.11
C ILE A 66 -3.71 -12.06 -0.85
N THR A 67 -2.65 -11.36 -1.27
CA THR A 67 -2.77 -10.25 -2.21
C THR A 67 -3.32 -10.71 -3.56
N LEU A 68 -2.75 -11.76 -4.17
CA LEU A 68 -3.21 -12.27 -5.45
C LEU A 68 -4.63 -12.82 -5.39
N TYR A 69 -5.06 -13.40 -4.26
CA TYR A 69 -6.42 -13.80 -4.06
C TYR A 69 -7.38 -12.60 -4.06
N ASN A 70 -7.07 -11.56 -3.28
CA ASN A 70 -7.92 -10.37 -3.17
C ASN A 70 -7.95 -9.54 -4.46
N LEU A 71 -6.89 -9.54 -5.26
CA LEU A 71 -6.86 -8.87 -6.56
C LEU A 71 -7.87 -9.47 -7.57
N LYS A 72 -8.31 -10.72 -7.37
CA LYS A 72 -9.36 -11.33 -8.21
C LYS A 72 -10.78 -10.84 -7.88
N LEU A 73 -10.98 -10.26 -6.71
CA LEU A 73 -12.24 -9.62 -6.35
C LEU A 73 -12.34 -8.32 -7.15
N SER A 74 -13.51 -7.97 -7.66
CA SER A 74 -13.66 -6.78 -8.51
C SER A 74 -15.11 -6.31 -8.53
N PRO A 75 -15.35 -5.00 -8.47
CA PRO A 75 -14.40 -3.92 -8.17
C PRO A 75 -14.27 -3.66 -6.65
N VAL A 76 -13.07 -3.56 -6.13
CA VAL A 76 -12.77 -3.20 -4.73
C VAL A 76 -11.61 -2.21 -4.63
N VAL A 77 -11.46 -1.55 -3.49
CA VAL A 77 -10.30 -0.72 -3.17
C VAL A 77 -9.34 -1.51 -2.28
N ILE A 78 -8.10 -1.66 -2.71
CA ILE A 78 -7.09 -2.47 -2.01
C ILE A 78 -5.93 -1.59 -1.53
N SER A 79 -5.58 -1.67 -0.25
CA SER A 79 -4.36 -1.11 0.33
C SER A 79 -3.31 -2.22 0.45
N LEU A 80 -2.23 -2.11 -0.31
CA LEU A 80 -1.11 -3.05 -0.25
C LEU A 80 -0.24 -2.83 1.00
N GLY A 81 0.35 -3.90 1.51
CA GLY A 81 1.47 -3.80 2.44
C GLY A 81 2.65 -3.04 1.82
N GLY A 82 3.46 -2.34 2.66
CA GLY A 82 4.55 -1.49 2.15
C GLY A 82 5.61 -2.22 1.31
N GLY A 83 5.72 -3.53 1.40
CA GLY A 83 6.64 -4.34 0.60
C GLY A 83 5.98 -5.12 -0.54
N ALA A 84 4.66 -5.21 -0.55
CA ALA A 84 3.94 -6.11 -1.46
C ALA A 84 4.21 -5.82 -2.95
N PHE A 85 4.23 -4.55 -3.35
CA PHE A 85 4.48 -4.18 -4.75
C PHE A 85 5.91 -4.46 -5.22
N ILE A 86 6.86 -4.75 -4.30
CA ILE A 86 8.22 -5.19 -4.63
C ILE A 86 8.20 -6.61 -5.21
N ASN A 87 7.24 -7.44 -4.81
CA ASN A 87 7.02 -8.76 -5.37
C ASN A 87 6.66 -8.66 -6.86
N LYS A 88 7.36 -9.44 -7.70
CA LYS A 88 7.21 -9.38 -9.16
C LYS A 88 5.83 -9.85 -9.62
N ASN A 89 5.26 -10.86 -8.98
CA ASN A 89 3.98 -11.46 -9.37
C ASN A 89 2.83 -10.53 -9.01
N ILE A 90 2.82 -9.95 -7.79
CA ILE A 90 1.84 -8.94 -7.38
C ILE A 90 1.91 -7.74 -8.32
N ARG A 91 3.13 -7.22 -8.57
CA ARG A 91 3.33 -6.06 -9.44
C ARG A 91 2.83 -6.31 -10.86
N LYS A 92 3.14 -7.47 -11.43
CA LYS A 92 2.68 -7.85 -12.78
C LYS A 92 1.15 -7.88 -12.86
N GLU A 93 0.49 -8.49 -11.87
CA GLU A 93 -0.96 -8.54 -11.79
C GLU A 93 -1.58 -7.15 -11.68
N VAL A 94 -1.07 -6.33 -10.76
CA VAL A 94 -1.57 -4.97 -10.53
C VAL A 94 -1.42 -4.10 -11.78
N LEU A 95 -0.25 -4.12 -12.44
CA LEU A 95 0.00 -3.29 -13.62
C LEU A 95 -0.78 -3.73 -14.86
N LYS A 96 -1.14 -5.00 -14.94
CA LYS A 96 -1.86 -5.54 -16.10
C LYS A 96 -3.37 -5.33 -16.00
N ASN A 97 -3.94 -5.46 -14.81
CA ASN A 97 -5.37 -5.66 -14.64
C ASN A 97 -6.05 -4.64 -13.70
N HIS A 98 -5.29 -3.70 -13.11
CA HIS A 98 -5.84 -2.82 -12.08
C HIS A 98 -5.30 -1.39 -12.18
N THR A 99 -6.05 -0.42 -11.66
CA THR A 99 -5.64 0.98 -11.57
C THR A 99 -4.83 1.19 -10.28
N SER A 100 -3.54 1.51 -10.40
CA SER A 100 -2.63 1.64 -9.27
C SER A 100 -2.26 3.08 -8.97
N PHE A 101 -2.26 3.44 -7.67
CA PHE A 101 -1.94 4.75 -7.13
C PHE A 101 -0.78 4.65 -6.14
N TRP A 102 0.35 5.28 -6.48
CA TRP A 102 1.46 5.44 -5.55
C TRP A 102 1.28 6.71 -4.73
N LEU A 103 1.11 6.57 -3.41
CA LEU A 103 1.09 7.70 -2.48
C LEU A 103 2.54 8.09 -2.14
N LYS A 104 3.02 9.13 -2.80
CA LYS A 104 4.39 9.63 -2.68
C LYS A 104 4.46 10.78 -1.71
N TRP A 105 5.48 10.74 -0.86
CA TRP A 105 5.82 11.77 0.11
C TRP A 105 7.28 12.14 0.01
N GLU A 106 7.63 13.35 0.39
CA GLU A 106 9.02 13.73 0.62
C GLU A 106 9.65 12.88 1.73
N ASN A 107 10.94 12.59 1.58
CA ASN A 107 11.63 11.62 2.45
C ASN A 107 11.58 12.01 3.92
N GLU A 108 11.80 13.29 4.23
CA GLU A 108 11.82 13.79 5.62
C GLU A 108 10.44 13.63 6.29
N ILE A 109 9.37 14.00 5.57
CA ILE A 109 8.00 13.86 6.07
C ILE A 109 7.70 12.38 6.33
N LEU A 110 8.08 11.53 5.38
CA LEU A 110 7.81 10.09 5.48
C LEU A 110 8.59 9.43 6.63
N ILE A 111 9.86 9.81 6.84
CA ILE A 111 10.68 9.32 7.96
C ILE A 111 10.06 9.69 9.30
N ASN A 112 9.63 10.95 9.47
CA ASN A 112 8.95 11.39 10.69
C ASN A 112 7.67 10.58 10.95
N ARG A 113 6.87 10.31 9.91
CA ARG A 113 5.66 9.50 10.01
C ARG A 113 5.95 8.03 10.34
N ILE A 114 7.04 7.46 9.82
CA ILE A 114 7.47 6.10 10.13
C ILE A 114 7.92 5.99 11.59
N LYS A 115 8.74 6.92 12.06
CA LYS A 115 9.26 6.94 13.45
C LYS A 115 8.15 7.07 14.48
N ASN A 116 7.13 7.88 14.18
CA ASN A 116 5.98 8.07 15.07
C ASN A 116 5.01 6.86 15.07
N ASN A 117 5.27 5.84 14.24
CA ASN A 117 4.43 4.65 14.14
C ASN A 117 5.22 3.38 14.48
N SER A 118 5.35 3.07 15.78
CA SER A 118 6.13 1.96 16.34
C SER A 118 5.66 0.54 15.98
N LYS A 119 4.62 0.39 15.15
CA LYS A 119 3.97 -0.91 14.89
C LYS A 119 4.64 -1.78 13.83
N ARG A 120 5.77 -1.37 13.23
CA ARG A 120 6.33 -2.07 12.08
C ARG A 120 7.70 -2.67 12.33
N PRO A 121 7.86 -4.03 12.22
CA PRO A 121 9.09 -4.73 12.58
C PRO A 121 10.30 -4.35 11.72
N LEU A 122 10.09 -4.04 10.43
CA LEU A 122 11.18 -3.74 9.49
C LEU A 122 11.83 -2.36 9.66
N THR A 123 11.28 -1.50 10.51
CA THR A 123 11.79 -0.15 10.75
C THR A 123 12.24 0.09 12.18
N VAL A 124 11.97 -0.86 13.06
CA VAL A 124 12.48 -0.83 14.42
C VAL A 124 14.01 -0.88 14.37
N ASN A 125 14.66 0.08 15.01
CA ASN A 125 16.13 0.23 15.07
C ASN A 125 16.84 0.66 13.78
N LYS A 126 16.14 1.13 12.73
CA LYS A 126 16.79 1.72 11.55
C LYS A 126 17.16 3.18 11.77
N THR A 127 18.35 3.53 11.34
CA THR A 127 18.81 4.93 11.26
C THR A 127 18.10 5.67 10.13
N ASP A 128 18.11 7.00 10.15
CA ASP A 128 17.54 7.82 9.07
C ASP A 128 18.17 7.51 7.73
N LYS A 129 19.48 7.29 7.70
CA LYS A 129 20.21 6.91 6.49
C LYS A 129 19.73 5.59 5.91
N GLU A 130 19.47 4.59 6.75
CA GLU A 130 18.93 3.30 6.33
C GLU A 130 17.47 3.43 5.84
N LEU A 131 16.66 4.26 6.49
CA LEU A 131 15.30 4.55 6.04
C LEU A 131 15.29 5.28 4.69
N ILE A 132 16.15 6.28 4.49
CA ILE A 132 16.31 6.98 3.21
C ILE A 132 16.70 5.98 2.10
N ASN A 133 17.66 5.11 2.36
CA ASN A 133 18.08 4.09 1.39
C ASN A 133 16.94 3.12 1.05
N LEU A 134 16.17 2.69 2.05
CA LEU A 134 15.00 1.84 1.84
C LEU A 134 13.93 2.54 1.00
N ILE A 135 13.63 3.80 1.30
CA ILE A 135 12.68 4.62 0.55
C ILE A 135 13.14 4.74 -0.90
N ARG A 136 14.41 5.10 -1.15
CA ARG A 136 14.97 5.23 -2.51
C ARG A 136 14.84 3.94 -3.31
N LYS A 137 15.28 2.82 -2.74
CA LYS A 137 15.20 1.49 -3.39
C LYS A 137 13.77 1.14 -3.77
N ARG A 138 12.80 1.39 -2.88
CA ARG A 138 11.40 1.08 -3.13
C ARG A 138 10.74 2.06 -4.09
N SER A 139 11.11 3.33 -4.05
CA SER A 139 10.57 4.37 -4.94
C SER A 139 10.82 4.06 -6.41
N THR A 140 11.96 3.46 -6.77
CA THR A 140 12.24 3.02 -8.16
C THR A 140 11.26 1.94 -8.65
N ILE A 141 10.67 1.19 -7.72
CA ILE A 141 9.66 0.17 -8.05
C ILE A 141 8.26 0.78 -7.98
N TYR A 142 7.97 1.60 -6.96
CA TYR A 142 6.67 2.26 -6.85
C TYR A 142 6.39 3.21 -8.01
N SER A 143 7.42 3.85 -8.60
CA SER A 143 7.27 4.72 -9.77
C SER A 143 6.75 4.02 -11.03
N LYS A 144 6.65 2.68 -11.01
CA LYS A 144 5.99 1.90 -12.07
C LYS A 144 4.46 1.89 -11.94
N ALA A 145 3.90 2.40 -10.84
CA ALA A 145 2.45 2.54 -10.71
C ALA A 145 1.87 3.43 -11.81
N LEU A 146 0.63 3.16 -12.17
CA LEU A 146 -0.06 3.91 -13.24
C LEU A 146 -0.18 5.40 -12.88
N HIS A 147 -0.44 5.72 -11.62
CA HIS A 147 -0.57 7.09 -11.13
C HIS A 147 0.31 7.35 -9.91
N GLU A 148 1.07 8.45 -9.95
CA GLU A 148 1.79 9.01 -8.80
C GLU A 148 0.96 10.14 -8.19
N ILE A 149 0.68 10.06 -6.90
CA ILE A 149 -0.01 11.11 -6.14
C ILE A 149 0.96 11.73 -5.15
N LYS A 150 1.43 12.93 -5.41
CA LYS A 150 2.20 13.73 -4.46
C LYS A 150 1.28 14.18 -3.33
N CYS A 151 1.58 13.74 -2.11
CA CYS A 151 0.73 13.94 -0.94
C CYS A 151 1.20 15.08 -0.03
N ASP A 152 2.40 15.64 -0.30
CA ASP A 152 2.96 16.73 0.48
C ASP A 152 2.03 17.93 0.48
N ASN A 153 1.87 18.56 1.66
CA ASN A 153 1.01 19.71 1.87
C ASN A 153 -0.48 19.54 1.53
N LEU A 154 -0.94 18.30 1.37
CA LEU A 154 -2.33 17.98 1.10
C LEU A 154 -3.01 17.35 2.32
N SER A 155 -4.27 17.73 2.55
CA SER A 155 -5.14 16.98 3.46
C SER A 155 -5.51 15.62 2.85
N LYS A 156 -5.92 14.67 3.71
CA LYS A 156 -6.44 13.38 3.22
C LYS A 156 -7.59 13.54 2.22
N ASN A 157 -8.46 14.51 2.46
CA ASN A 157 -9.60 14.78 1.59
C ASN A 157 -9.14 15.31 0.22
N ASP A 158 -8.10 16.14 0.18
CA ASP A 158 -7.57 16.65 -1.09
C ASP A 158 -6.89 15.55 -1.91
N VAL A 159 -6.17 14.65 -1.24
CA VAL A 159 -5.61 13.45 -1.90
C VAL A 159 -6.74 12.59 -2.48
N VAL A 160 -7.80 12.33 -1.70
CA VAL A 160 -8.96 11.55 -2.18
C VAL A 160 -9.63 12.25 -3.37
N LYS A 161 -9.85 13.57 -3.32
CA LYS A 161 -10.42 14.32 -4.45
C LYS A 161 -9.59 14.17 -5.74
N LYS A 162 -8.25 14.23 -5.64
CA LYS A 162 -7.35 13.99 -6.80
C LYS A 162 -7.53 12.58 -7.36
N ILE A 163 -7.61 11.57 -6.50
CA ILE A 163 -7.79 10.17 -6.91
C ILE A 163 -9.13 9.99 -7.61
N LEU A 164 -10.22 10.52 -7.05
CA LEU A 164 -11.56 10.44 -7.65
C LEU A 164 -11.60 11.11 -9.02
N LYS A 165 -10.99 12.29 -9.17
CA LYS A 165 -10.90 12.96 -10.46
C LYS A 165 -10.20 12.11 -11.53
N ILE A 166 -9.10 11.43 -11.16
CA ILE A 166 -8.39 10.53 -12.08
C ILE A 166 -9.28 9.33 -12.43
N TYR A 167 -9.95 8.73 -11.43
CA TYR A 167 -10.82 7.58 -11.65
C TYR A 167 -12.05 7.87 -12.52
N GLU A 168 -12.58 9.09 -12.46
CA GLU A 168 -13.74 9.52 -13.24
C GLU A 168 -13.38 9.84 -14.71
N THR A 169 -12.10 10.13 -14.98
CA THR A 169 -11.61 10.49 -16.33
C THR A 169 -11.08 9.28 -17.11
N ASN A 170 -10.92 8.13 -16.49
CA ASN A 170 -10.55 6.86 -17.12
C ASN A 170 -11.78 5.94 -17.28
#